data_0b58e712b4ba0edb9b46846ac146946c
#
_entry.id   0b58e712b4ba0edb9b46846ac146946c
#
_cell.length_a   1.000
_cell.length_b   1.000
_cell.length_c   1.000
_cell.angle_alpha   90.00
_cell.angle_beta   90.00
_cell.angle_gamma   90.00
#
_symmetry.space_group_name_H-M   'P 1'
#
loop_
_entity.id
_entity.type
_entity.pdbx_description
1 polymer ?
#
loop_
_entity_poly.entity_id
_entity_poly.type
_entity_poly.pdbx_seq_one_letter_code
_entity_poly.pdbx_strand_id
1 'polypeptide(L)'
;MCAFEHIQVPPQGSAITVDTDGRLVVPDNPILAYIEGDGFLADITPVRKKVVDAAVEKAYAGRRRIWWTEIYAGEKATKIYGKDTWIAEETFEALRHFKVGFKGPLTTPVGGGIRSLNVALRQTLDLYVCLRPVRYFAGTPSPVKHPEKVDMVIFRENTEDIYAGIEWAADTPEAKKVIEFLQTAMGVKKIRFPQTSGIGIKPVSREGSERLVRKALQYAVDHDRKSVTLVHKGNIMKFTEGAFRDWGYALAKREFGAEVIGSGPWCQFKNPKTGRMIVVKDCICDAFLQQVLLAPADYDVIATMNLNGDYVSDALAAQVGGIGIAPGANLSDTVAIFEATHGTGPAIAGKNIANPCSEILSAQMMLRHLGWNEAADLIEKGVAAMIASGRVTADLAALVEGAVTLTCSGFGDELIAKL
;
A
#
# COMPACT_ATOMS: atom_id res chain seq x y z
N MET A 1 16.94 -23.35 -12.34
CA MET A 1 17.18 -21.98 -11.85
C MET A 1 16.84 -21.04 -12.99
N CYS A 2 15.95 -20.04 -12.80
CA CYS A 2 15.83 -18.97 -13.77
C CYS A 2 17.20 -18.29 -13.88
N ALA A 3 17.80 -18.29 -15.06
CA ALA A 3 19.03 -17.56 -15.31
C ALA A 3 18.63 -16.12 -15.64
N PHE A 4 18.81 -15.21 -14.70
CA PHE A 4 18.66 -13.78 -14.94
C PHE A 4 19.96 -13.25 -15.58
N GLU A 5 19.84 -12.28 -16.49
CA GLU A 5 20.98 -11.72 -17.19
C GLU A 5 21.72 -10.67 -16.32
N HIS A 6 20.97 -9.80 -15.64
CA HIS A 6 21.53 -8.69 -14.89
C HIS A 6 21.29 -8.81 -13.37
N ILE A 7 20.43 -9.72 -12.92
CA ILE A 7 20.09 -9.89 -11.50
C ILE A 7 21.01 -10.97 -10.90
N GLN A 8 21.75 -10.60 -9.86
CA GLN A 8 22.61 -11.52 -9.12
C GLN A 8 21.81 -12.20 -8.02
N VAL A 9 21.59 -13.50 -8.17
CA VAL A 9 20.87 -14.31 -7.18
C VAL A 9 21.85 -14.90 -6.15
N PRO A 10 21.68 -14.61 -4.85
CA PRO A 10 22.52 -15.20 -3.82
C PRO A 10 22.40 -16.73 -3.78
N PRO A 11 23.50 -17.49 -3.96
CA PRO A 11 23.43 -18.95 -4.03
C PRO A 11 23.10 -19.64 -2.70
N GLN A 12 23.18 -18.90 -1.60
CA GLN A 12 22.89 -19.40 -0.25
C GLN A 12 21.41 -19.29 0.12
N GLY A 13 20.65 -18.46 -0.63
CA GLY A 13 19.25 -18.24 -0.39
C GLY A 13 18.36 -19.25 -1.13
N SER A 14 17.11 -19.34 -0.72
CA SER A 14 16.08 -20.18 -1.35
C SER A 14 14.86 -19.32 -1.72
N ALA A 15 14.25 -19.60 -2.87
CA ALA A 15 13.03 -18.91 -3.27
C ALA A 15 11.85 -19.32 -2.37
N ILE A 16 10.98 -18.37 -2.07
CA ILE A 16 9.67 -18.63 -1.46
C ILE A 16 8.81 -19.33 -2.50
N THR A 17 8.08 -20.37 -2.06
CA THR A 17 7.16 -21.14 -2.91
C THR A 17 5.72 -21.00 -2.41
N VAL A 18 4.77 -21.54 -3.17
CA VAL A 18 3.36 -21.59 -2.81
C VAL A 18 2.93 -23.05 -2.78
N ASP A 19 2.25 -23.47 -1.72
CA ASP A 19 1.72 -24.83 -1.60
C ASP A 19 0.43 -25.02 -2.42
N THR A 20 -0.12 -26.23 -2.37
CA THR A 20 -1.36 -26.58 -3.08
C THR A 20 -2.59 -25.81 -2.59
N ASP A 21 -2.56 -25.27 -1.39
CA ASP A 21 -3.63 -24.46 -0.80
C ASP A 21 -3.48 -22.95 -1.09
N GLY A 22 -2.43 -22.57 -1.86
CA GLY A 22 -2.13 -21.18 -2.20
C GLY A 22 -1.41 -20.41 -1.08
N ARG A 23 -0.87 -21.09 -0.06
CA ARG A 23 -0.15 -20.46 1.05
C ARG A 23 1.34 -20.37 0.75
N LEU A 24 1.97 -19.31 1.24
CA LEU A 24 3.41 -19.15 1.13
C LEU A 24 4.14 -20.19 1.99
N VAL A 25 5.12 -20.85 1.38
CA VAL A 25 6.10 -21.70 2.07
C VAL A 25 7.40 -20.92 2.14
N VAL A 26 7.68 -20.36 3.31
CA VAL A 26 8.82 -19.48 3.55
C VAL A 26 9.97 -20.28 4.15
N PRO A 27 11.12 -20.44 3.46
CA PRO A 27 12.30 -21.10 4.01
C PRO A 27 12.96 -20.25 5.10
N ASP A 28 13.86 -20.83 5.90
CA ASP A 28 14.62 -20.08 6.91
C ASP A 28 15.68 -19.13 6.31
N ASN A 29 15.99 -19.30 5.02
CA ASN A 29 16.95 -18.50 4.25
C ASN A 29 16.33 -17.92 2.97
N PRO A 30 15.19 -17.16 3.04
CA PRO A 30 14.50 -16.73 1.84
C PRO A 30 15.32 -15.70 1.06
N ILE A 31 15.19 -15.75 -0.28
CA ILE A 31 15.63 -14.67 -1.15
C ILE A 31 14.48 -13.67 -1.23
N LEU A 32 14.76 -12.42 -0.88
CA LEU A 32 13.83 -11.30 -1.06
C LEU A 32 14.37 -10.33 -2.11
N ALA A 33 13.56 -10.09 -3.13
CA ALA A 33 13.88 -9.11 -4.14
C ALA A 33 13.71 -7.69 -3.60
N TYR A 34 14.57 -6.74 -3.99
CA TYR A 34 14.35 -5.35 -3.66
C TYR A 34 14.71 -4.40 -4.81
N ILE A 35 13.92 -3.36 -4.96
CA ILE A 35 14.21 -2.19 -5.79
C ILE A 35 14.63 -1.07 -4.85
N GLU A 36 15.85 -0.55 -5.03
CA GLU A 36 16.38 0.52 -4.17
C GLU A 36 15.47 1.74 -4.13
N GLY A 37 14.90 2.12 -5.29
CA GLY A 37 14.12 3.33 -5.46
C GLY A 37 14.98 4.53 -5.90
N ASP A 38 14.30 5.64 -6.20
CA ASP A 38 14.93 6.85 -6.73
C ASP A 38 15.05 7.94 -5.64
N GLY A 39 15.80 9.00 -5.92
CA GLY A 39 15.95 10.14 -5.02
C GLY A 39 16.67 9.78 -3.71
N PHE A 40 16.05 10.11 -2.56
CA PHE A 40 16.68 9.86 -1.25
C PHE A 40 16.65 8.39 -0.80
N LEU A 41 16.13 7.48 -1.62
CA LEU A 41 16.03 6.06 -1.25
C LEU A 41 17.41 5.38 -1.15
N ALA A 42 18.43 5.90 -1.84
CA ALA A 42 19.81 5.49 -1.66
C ALA A 42 20.31 5.69 -0.20
N ASP A 43 19.79 6.69 0.52
CA ASP A 43 20.09 6.91 1.94
C ASP A 43 19.31 5.93 2.84
N ILE A 44 18.04 5.65 2.53
CA ILE A 44 17.14 4.89 3.39
C ILE A 44 17.30 3.36 3.21
N THR A 45 17.44 2.88 1.98
CA THR A 45 17.46 1.44 1.69
C THR A 45 18.54 0.67 2.47
N PRO A 46 19.80 1.17 2.61
CA PRO A 46 20.78 0.53 3.48
C PRO A 46 20.37 0.48 4.94
N VAL A 47 19.76 1.56 5.46
CA VAL A 47 19.30 1.66 6.85
C VAL A 47 18.18 0.64 7.10
N ARG A 48 17.17 0.59 6.24
CA ARG A 48 16.09 -0.41 6.33
C ARG A 48 16.63 -1.83 6.35
N LYS A 49 17.51 -2.20 5.40
CA LYS A 49 18.11 -3.55 5.35
C LYS A 49 18.84 -3.88 6.66
N LYS A 50 19.67 -2.97 7.15
CA LYS A 50 20.43 -3.14 8.38
C LYS A 50 19.54 -3.36 9.60
N VAL A 51 18.45 -2.59 9.73
CA VAL A 51 17.46 -2.74 10.80
C VAL A 51 16.75 -4.09 10.73
N VAL A 52 16.31 -4.47 9.52
CA VAL A 52 15.61 -5.77 9.30
C VAL A 52 16.53 -6.94 9.62
N ASP A 53 17.76 -6.92 9.11
CA ASP A 53 18.73 -8.00 9.34
C ASP A 53 19.07 -8.12 10.83
N ALA A 54 19.24 -7.00 11.55
CA ALA A 54 19.49 -6.99 13.00
C ALA A 54 18.29 -7.54 13.79
N ALA A 55 17.06 -7.19 13.41
CA ALA A 55 15.84 -7.70 14.04
C ALA A 55 15.69 -9.22 13.85
N VAL A 56 15.96 -9.70 12.63
CA VAL A 56 15.92 -11.14 12.31
C VAL A 56 17.01 -11.90 13.08
N GLU A 57 18.24 -11.39 13.09
CA GLU A 57 19.32 -12.01 13.86
C GLU A 57 18.98 -12.11 15.34
N LYS A 58 18.48 -11.00 15.95
CA LYS A 58 18.09 -10.97 17.36
C LYS A 58 16.94 -11.91 17.68
N ALA A 59 15.91 -11.95 16.83
CA ALA A 59 14.72 -12.79 17.07
C ALA A 59 15.01 -14.27 16.95
N TYR A 60 15.90 -14.67 16.03
CA TYR A 60 16.08 -16.08 15.67
C TYR A 60 17.49 -16.62 15.93
N ALA A 61 18.42 -15.82 16.46
CA ALA A 61 19.77 -16.24 16.84
C ALA A 61 20.50 -16.99 15.71
N GLY A 62 20.51 -16.42 14.50
CA GLY A 62 21.17 -16.96 13.31
C GLY A 62 20.47 -18.13 12.61
N ARG A 63 19.36 -18.64 13.16
CA ARG A 63 18.58 -19.73 12.53
C ARG A 63 17.87 -19.31 11.26
N ARG A 64 17.54 -18.00 11.14
CA ARG A 64 16.88 -17.40 9.98
C ARG A 64 17.70 -16.24 9.47
N ARG A 65 17.77 -16.09 8.14
CA ARG A 65 18.51 -15.02 7.48
C ARG A 65 17.88 -14.68 6.15
N ILE A 66 17.68 -13.38 5.87
CA ILE A 66 17.24 -12.90 4.55
C ILE A 66 18.45 -12.78 3.61
N TRP A 67 18.30 -13.28 2.38
CA TRP A 67 19.22 -13.07 1.29
C TRP A 67 18.61 -12.08 0.32
N TRP A 68 19.13 -10.85 0.34
CA TRP A 68 18.64 -9.78 -0.50
C TRP A 68 19.18 -9.90 -1.91
N THR A 69 18.28 -9.82 -2.92
CA THR A 69 18.68 -9.70 -4.34
C THR A 69 18.15 -8.39 -4.91
N GLU A 70 19.03 -7.59 -5.49
CA GLU A 70 18.63 -6.34 -6.12
C GLU A 70 18.04 -6.61 -7.50
N ILE A 71 16.89 -5.98 -7.76
CA ILE A 71 16.23 -5.94 -9.05
C ILE A 71 16.01 -4.48 -9.43
N TYR A 72 15.85 -4.17 -10.71
CA TYR A 72 16.02 -2.80 -11.16
C TYR A 72 14.74 -2.23 -11.75
N ALA A 73 14.33 -1.05 -11.27
CA ALA A 73 13.32 -0.18 -11.83
C ALA A 73 13.70 1.28 -11.57
N GLY A 74 13.06 2.22 -12.26
CA GLY A 74 13.34 3.65 -12.14
C GLY A 74 14.64 4.07 -12.82
N GLU A 75 15.28 5.10 -12.31
CA GLU A 75 16.51 5.67 -12.88
C GLU A 75 17.67 4.65 -12.93
N LYS A 76 17.74 3.75 -11.97
CA LYS A 76 18.78 2.71 -11.96
C LYS A 76 18.61 1.70 -13.08
N ALA A 77 17.39 1.34 -13.44
CA ALA A 77 17.10 0.43 -14.56
C ALA A 77 17.61 1.00 -15.89
N THR A 78 17.51 2.31 -16.12
CA THR A 78 18.00 2.94 -17.36
C THR A 78 19.51 2.84 -17.53
N LYS A 79 20.26 2.69 -16.42
CA LYS A 79 21.70 2.50 -16.42
C LYS A 79 22.11 1.05 -16.67
N ILE A 80 21.27 0.09 -16.27
CA ILE A 80 21.54 -1.36 -16.37
C ILE A 80 21.05 -1.91 -17.72
N TYR A 81 19.82 -1.56 -18.12
CA TYR A 81 19.16 -2.14 -19.30
C TYR A 81 19.17 -1.22 -20.52
N GLY A 82 19.62 0.04 -20.38
CA GLY A 82 19.63 1.04 -21.44
C GLY A 82 18.67 2.19 -21.20
N LYS A 83 18.97 3.35 -21.78
CA LYS A 83 18.38 4.67 -21.49
C LYS A 83 16.85 4.73 -21.47
N ASP A 84 16.19 3.93 -22.30
CA ASP A 84 14.74 3.98 -22.45
C ASP A 84 14.01 2.90 -21.64
N THR A 85 14.76 2.06 -20.91
CA THR A 85 14.21 0.95 -20.13
C THR A 85 14.10 1.34 -18.65
N TRP A 86 12.93 1.83 -18.24
CA TRP A 86 12.65 2.20 -16.85
C TRP A 86 12.25 1.02 -15.97
N ILE A 87 11.79 -0.07 -16.57
CA ILE A 87 11.53 -1.35 -15.93
C ILE A 87 11.64 -2.46 -17.00
N ALA A 88 12.43 -3.47 -16.71
CA ALA A 88 12.64 -4.59 -17.63
C ALA A 88 11.70 -5.77 -17.30
N GLU A 89 11.40 -6.63 -18.29
CA GLU A 89 10.62 -7.85 -18.03
C GLU A 89 11.29 -8.75 -16.99
N GLU A 90 12.62 -8.80 -16.97
CA GLU A 90 13.42 -9.53 -15.97
C GLU A 90 13.06 -9.13 -14.54
N THR A 91 12.70 -7.86 -14.29
CA THR A 91 12.23 -7.37 -12.97
C THR A 91 10.89 -7.98 -12.58
N PHE A 92 9.96 -8.08 -13.53
CA PHE A 92 8.67 -8.73 -13.29
C PHE A 92 8.83 -10.24 -13.08
N GLU A 93 9.68 -10.88 -13.86
CA GLU A 93 9.99 -12.31 -13.71
C GLU A 93 10.61 -12.62 -12.35
N ALA A 94 11.53 -11.79 -11.88
CA ALA A 94 12.13 -11.92 -10.55
C ALA A 94 11.08 -11.80 -9.45
N LEU A 95 10.17 -10.83 -9.52
CA LEU A 95 9.08 -10.68 -8.55
C LEU A 95 8.11 -11.86 -8.58
N ARG A 96 7.76 -12.38 -9.78
CA ARG A 96 6.95 -13.61 -9.90
C ARG A 96 7.68 -14.84 -9.34
N HIS A 97 9.00 -14.90 -9.49
CA HIS A 97 9.81 -16.02 -9.01
C HIS A 97 9.99 -16.00 -7.49
N PHE A 98 10.42 -14.87 -6.93
CA PHE A 98 10.71 -14.75 -5.49
C PHE A 98 9.47 -14.49 -4.62
N LYS A 99 8.31 -14.17 -5.21
CA LYS A 99 7.01 -13.96 -4.57
C LYS A 99 6.92 -12.72 -3.67
N VAL A 100 7.94 -12.43 -2.88
CA VAL A 100 7.97 -11.30 -1.96
C VAL A 100 9.09 -10.35 -2.32
N GLY A 101 8.74 -9.08 -2.47
CA GLY A 101 9.69 -8.02 -2.78
C GLY A 101 9.49 -6.79 -1.91
N PHE A 102 10.51 -5.95 -1.92
CA PHE A 102 10.48 -4.62 -1.33
C PHE A 102 10.83 -3.57 -2.37
N LYS A 103 10.14 -2.44 -2.40
CA LYS A 103 10.36 -1.41 -3.40
C LYS A 103 10.39 -0.02 -2.74
N GLY A 104 11.46 0.73 -2.98
CA GLY A 104 11.46 2.17 -2.75
C GLY A 104 10.58 2.92 -3.76
N PRO A 105 10.14 4.14 -3.45
CA PRO A 105 9.47 5.03 -4.40
C PRO A 105 10.24 5.20 -5.70
N LEU A 106 9.50 5.30 -6.81
CA LEU A 106 10.05 5.46 -8.16
C LEU A 106 9.60 6.78 -8.78
N THR A 107 10.52 7.43 -9.45
CA THR A 107 10.24 8.64 -10.24
C THR A 107 9.50 8.24 -11.52
N THR A 108 8.36 8.89 -11.79
CA THR A 108 7.71 8.75 -13.09
C THR A 108 8.31 9.78 -14.03
N PRO A 109 8.88 9.36 -15.18
CA PRO A 109 9.46 10.30 -16.13
C PRO A 109 8.40 11.26 -16.66
N VAL A 110 8.75 12.55 -16.73
CA VAL A 110 7.89 13.60 -17.27
C VAL A 110 8.04 13.64 -18.78
N GLY A 111 6.97 13.30 -19.52
CA GLY A 111 6.95 13.29 -20.99
C GLY A 111 7.10 11.88 -21.59
N GLY A 112 6.75 11.72 -22.87
CA GLY A 112 7.01 10.49 -23.62
C GLY A 112 6.00 9.35 -23.45
N GLY A 113 4.82 9.58 -22.86
CA GLY A 113 3.75 8.57 -22.80
C GLY A 113 3.99 7.43 -21.80
N ILE A 114 5.06 7.47 -21.01
CA ILE A 114 5.31 6.50 -19.95
C ILE A 114 4.37 6.82 -18.79
N ARG A 115 3.47 5.89 -18.51
CA ARG A 115 2.61 5.93 -17.31
C ARG A 115 3.44 5.60 -16.06
N SER A 116 2.91 5.91 -14.89
CA SER A 116 3.54 5.61 -13.60
C SER A 116 4.10 4.18 -13.55
N LEU A 117 5.38 4.03 -13.23
CA LEU A 117 6.04 2.73 -13.02
C LEU A 117 5.35 1.92 -11.91
N ASN A 118 4.79 2.61 -10.91
CA ASN A 118 4.01 1.98 -9.85
C ASN A 118 2.73 1.34 -10.41
N VAL A 119 2.03 2.03 -11.33
CA VAL A 119 0.84 1.48 -11.99
C VAL A 119 1.21 0.29 -12.86
N ALA A 120 2.35 0.34 -13.59
CA ALA A 120 2.83 -0.78 -14.38
C ALA A 120 3.09 -2.03 -13.51
N LEU A 121 3.77 -1.88 -12.37
CA LEU A 121 3.99 -2.99 -11.42
C LEU A 121 2.67 -3.57 -10.91
N ARG A 122 1.73 -2.73 -10.50
CA ARG A 122 0.42 -3.14 -9.96
C ARG A 122 -0.40 -3.92 -10.99
N GLN A 123 -0.45 -3.44 -12.23
CA GLN A 123 -1.24 -4.07 -13.29
C GLN A 123 -0.58 -5.35 -13.83
N THR A 124 0.74 -5.33 -14.09
CA THR A 124 1.46 -6.49 -14.66
C THR A 124 1.54 -7.68 -13.70
N LEU A 125 1.62 -7.42 -12.40
CA LEU A 125 1.68 -8.45 -11.36
C LEU A 125 0.31 -8.71 -10.69
N ASP A 126 -0.74 -8.08 -11.20
CA ASP A 126 -2.10 -8.13 -10.64
C ASP A 126 -2.15 -7.89 -9.13
N LEU A 127 -1.42 -6.86 -8.66
CA LEU A 127 -1.37 -6.48 -7.25
C LEU A 127 -2.64 -5.70 -6.88
N TYR A 128 -3.76 -6.38 -6.79
CA TYR A 128 -5.09 -5.78 -6.70
C TYR A 128 -5.44 -5.19 -5.32
N VAL A 129 -4.64 -5.44 -4.30
CA VAL A 129 -4.79 -4.83 -2.97
C VAL A 129 -3.64 -3.88 -2.71
N CYS A 130 -3.92 -2.61 -2.49
CA CYS A 130 -3.00 -1.69 -1.82
C CYS A 130 -3.41 -1.63 -0.34
N LEU A 131 -2.55 -2.16 0.53
CA LEU A 131 -2.77 -2.27 1.97
C LEU A 131 -1.99 -1.17 2.68
N ARG A 132 -2.70 -0.30 3.42
CA ARG A 132 -2.12 0.84 4.14
C ARG A 132 -2.64 0.92 5.57
N PRO A 133 -1.96 0.34 6.56
CA PRO A 133 -2.29 0.55 7.96
C PRO A 133 -1.97 1.98 8.38
N VAL A 134 -2.86 2.58 9.16
CA VAL A 134 -2.70 3.91 9.75
C VAL A 134 -2.99 3.81 11.22
N ARG A 135 -1.95 4.03 12.04
CA ARG A 135 -2.10 4.07 13.50
C ARG A 135 -1.17 5.10 14.11
N TYR A 136 -1.55 5.59 15.26
CA TYR A 136 -0.78 6.56 16.02
C TYR A 136 0.33 5.89 16.85
N PHE A 137 1.51 6.49 16.83
CA PHE A 137 2.60 6.18 17.77
C PHE A 137 2.71 7.31 18.78
N ALA A 138 2.70 6.97 20.08
CA ALA A 138 2.78 7.97 21.15
C ALA A 138 4.05 8.84 21.01
N GLY A 139 3.86 10.15 21.08
CA GLY A 139 4.93 11.13 20.84
C GLY A 139 5.00 11.69 19.43
N THR A 140 4.23 11.13 18.49
CA THR A 140 4.13 11.69 17.14
C THR A 140 3.30 12.98 17.15
N PRO A 141 3.73 14.07 16.50
CA PRO A 141 2.92 15.27 16.35
C PRO A 141 1.67 14.98 15.50
N SER A 142 0.54 15.56 15.89
CA SER A 142 -0.73 15.34 15.21
C SER A 142 -1.57 16.62 15.15
N PRO A 143 -2.26 16.88 14.04
CA PRO A 143 -3.20 18.00 13.92
C PRO A 143 -4.56 17.73 14.59
N VAL A 144 -4.84 16.48 15.00
CA VAL A 144 -6.11 16.10 15.63
C VAL A 144 -5.98 15.98 17.14
N LYS A 145 -7.10 16.16 17.88
CA LYS A 145 -7.11 16.18 19.35
C LYS A 145 -6.85 14.81 20.00
N HIS A 146 -7.28 13.73 19.34
CA HIS A 146 -7.26 12.37 19.85
C HIS A 146 -6.68 11.39 18.82
N PRO A 147 -5.40 11.56 18.42
CA PRO A 147 -4.77 10.70 17.42
C PRO A 147 -4.66 9.24 17.89
N GLU A 148 -4.62 9.00 19.18
CA GLU A 148 -4.59 7.66 19.78
C GLU A 148 -5.82 6.80 19.47
N LYS A 149 -6.90 7.43 18.97
CA LYS A 149 -8.11 6.74 18.50
C LYS A 149 -8.06 6.33 17.03
N VAL A 150 -7.01 6.74 16.32
CA VAL A 150 -6.82 6.37 14.91
C VAL A 150 -6.03 5.07 14.85
N ASP A 151 -6.73 4.00 14.50
CA ASP A 151 -6.17 2.67 14.22
C ASP A 151 -7.01 2.03 13.11
N MET A 152 -6.66 2.32 11.86
CA MET A 152 -7.40 1.89 10.69
C MET A 152 -6.48 1.17 9.71
N VAL A 153 -7.07 0.27 8.91
CA VAL A 153 -6.36 -0.42 7.84
C VAL A 153 -7.13 -0.24 6.55
N ILE A 154 -6.49 0.41 5.57
CA ILE A 154 -7.11 0.71 4.28
C ILE A 154 -6.75 -0.40 3.29
N PHE A 155 -7.78 -1.00 2.70
CA PHE A 155 -7.75 -1.86 1.53
C PHE A 155 -8.22 -1.04 0.33
N ARG A 156 -7.26 -0.53 -0.44
CA ARG A 156 -7.48 0.26 -1.64
C ARG A 156 -7.45 -0.68 -2.85
N GLU A 157 -8.49 -0.64 -3.68
CA GLU A 157 -8.46 -1.27 -5.01
C GLU A 157 -7.29 -0.66 -5.80
N ASN A 158 -6.60 -1.47 -6.61
CA ASN A 158 -5.30 -1.06 -7.10
C ASN A 158 -5.08 -1.28 -8.62
N THR A 159 -6.08 -1.80 -9.34
CA THR A 159 -5.96 -2.20 -10.75
C THR A 159 -6.97 -1.56 -11.70
N GLU A 160 -8.06 -1.05 -11.17
CA GLU A 160 -9.17 -0.44 -11.91
C GLU A 160 -9.34 1.06 -11.57
N ASP A 161 -10.54 1.55 -11.71
CA ASP A 161 -10.92 2.94 -11.48
C ASP A 161 -10.31 3.87 -12.55
N ILE A 162 -10.21 5.15 -12.29
CA ILE A 162 -9.55 6.09 -13.21
C ILE A 162 -8.06 5.80 -13.37
N TYR A 163 -7.46 5.04 -12.47
CA TYR A 163 -6.07 4.55 -12.57
C TYR A 163 -5.85 3.53 -13.70
N ALA A 164 -6.91 3.01 -14.31
CA ALA A 164 -6.83 2.27 -15.57
C ALA A 164 -6.24 3.14 -16.71
N GLY A 165 -6.30 4.47 -16.54
CA GLY A 165 -5.70 5.45 -17.43
C GLY A 165 -6.31 5.45 -18.82
N ILE A 166 -7.61 5.18 -18.93
CA ILE A 166 -8.36 5.24 -20.18
C ILE A 166 -8.87 6.66 -20.34
N GLU A 167 -8.10 7.49 -21.02
CA GLU A 167 -8.45 8.90 -21.21
C GLU A 167 -7.90 9.47 -22.50
N TRP A 168 -8.55 10.53 -22.96
CA TRP A 168 -8.19 11.28 -24.15
C TRP A 168 -8.19 12.78 -23.86
N ALA A 169 -7.13 13.44 -24.29
CA ALA A 169 -6.96 14.87 -24.09
C ALA A 169 -7.98 15.67 -24.91
N ALA A 170 -8.39 16.81 -24.40
CA ALA A 170 -9.20 17.77 -25.13
C ALA A 170 -8.56 18.14 -26.47
N ASP A 171 -9.39 18.54 -27.43
CA ASP A 171 -8.99 18.98 -28.78
C ASP A 171 -8.37 17.88 -29.68
N THR A 172 -8.23 16.64 -29.19
CA THR A 172 -7.71 15.52 -30.00
C THR A 172 -8.81 14.88 -30.87
N PRO A 173 -8.46 14.29 -32.04
CA PRO A 173 -9.40 13.55 -32.84
C PRO A 173 -10.04 12.36 -32.10
N GLU A 174 -9.28 11.71 -31.23
CA GLU A 174 -9.73 10.57 -30.43
C GLU A 174 -10.79 10.98 -29.42
N ALA A 175 -10.60 12.08 -28.68
CA ALA A 175 -11.59 12.62 -27.76
C ALA A 175 -12.90 12.98 -28.51
N LYS A 176 -12.79 13.58 -29.68
CA LYS A 176 -13.95 13.92 -30.52
C LYS A 176 -14.73 12.68 -30.95
N LYS A 177 -14.04 11.60 -31.35
CA LYS A 177 -14.68 10.32 -31.72
C LYS A 177 -15.42 9.70 -30.52
N VAL A 178 -14.80 9.70 -29.33
CA VAL A 178 -15.45 9.16 -28.12
C VAL A 178 -16.68 9.99 -27.76
N ILE A 179 -16.58 11.31 -27.79
CA ILE A 179 -17.70 12.22 -27.51
C ILE A 179 -18.85 12.00 -28.53
N GLU A 180 -18.53 11.94 -29.83
CA GLU A 180 -19.50 11.67 -30.88
C GLU A 180 -20.21 10.33 -30.66
N PHE A 181 -19.48 9.26 -30.36
CA PHE A 181 -20.04 7.95 -30.02
C PHE A 181 -20.99 8.02 -28.84
N LEU A 182 -20.58 8.67 -27.76
CA LEU A 182 -21.41 8.85 -26.56
C LEU A 182 -22.69 9.62 -26.87
N GLN A 183 -22.62 10.67 -27.72
CA GLN A 183 -23.77 11.49 -28.05
C GLN A 183 -24.71 10.79 -29.05
N THR A 184 -24.18 10.16 -30.10
CA THR A 184 -24.98 9.59 -31.19
C THR A 184 -25.45 8.18 -30.90
N ALA A 185 -24.55 7.28 -30.48
CA ALA A 185 -24.85 5.88 -30.24
C ALA A 185 -25.45 5.63 -28.84
N MET A 186 -24.94 6.35 -27.81
CA MET A 186 -25.36 6.16 -26.40
C MET A 186 -26.37 7.20 -25.95
N GLY A 187 -26.73 8.18 -26.75
CA GLY A 187 -27.73 9.21 -26.43
C GLY A 187 -27.35 10.16 -25.31
N VAL A 188 -26.04 10.31 -25.00
CA VAL A 188 -25.54 11.17 -23.94
C VAL A 188 -25.70 12.63 -24.34
N LYS A 189 -26.49 13.41 -23.57
CA LYS A 189 -26.71 14.85 -23.81
C LYS A 189 -26.02 15.76 -22.79
N LYS A 190 -25.28 15.18 -21.84
CA LYS A 190 -24.77 15.91 -20.65
C LYS A 190 -23.35 16.44 -20.80
N ILE A 191 -22.67 16.19 -21.92
CA ILE A 191 -21.34 16.78 -22.20
C ILE A 191 -21.56 18.23 -22.60
N ARG A 192 -21.30 19.12 -21.68
CA ARG A 192 -21.64 20.56 -21.82
C ARG A 192 -20.83 21.27 -22.89
N PHE A 193 -19.55 20.95 -23.01
CA PHE A 193 -18.60 21.56 -23.92
C PHE A 193 -17.89 20.50 -24.77
N PRO A 194 -18.59 19.86 -25.74
CA PRO A 194 -18.08 18.67 -26.44
C PRO A 194 -16.83 18.97 -27.28
N GLN A 195 -16.62 20.21 -27.70
CA GLN A 195 -15.45 20.56 -28.52
C GLN A 195 -14.15 20.69 -27.74
N THR A 196 -14.23 21.02 -26.43
CA THR A 196 -13.09 21.32 -25.57
C THR A 196 -13.01 20.44 -24.34
N SER A 197 -13.77 19.34 -24.28
CA SER A 197 -13.72 18.39 -23.16
C SER A 197 -12.70 17.29 -23.42
N GLY A 198 -11.86 17.03 -22.41
CA GLY A 198 -11.20 15.74 -22.27
C GLY A 198 -12.18 14.69 -21.74
N ILE A 199 -11.93 13.41 -22.01
CA ILE A 199 -12.77 12.29 -21.56
C ILE A 199 -11.92 11.24 -20.87
N GLY A 200 -12.35 10.83 -19.69
CA GLY A 200 -11.81 9.68 -18.95
C GLY A 200 -12.88 8.64 -18.67
N ILE A 201 -12.49 7.37 -18.63
CA ILE A 201 -13.37 6.23 -18.32
C ILE A 201 -12.96 5.65 -16.99
N LYS A 202 -13.95 5.40 -16.14
CA LYS A 202 -13.81 4.76 -14.82
C LYS A 202 -14.40 3.34 -14.87
N PRO A 203 -13.61 2.31 -15.20
CA PRO A 203 -14.07 0.93 -15.12
C PRO A 203 -14.08 0.47 -13.66
N VAL A 204 -15.14 -0.22 -13.26
CA VAL A 204 -15.28 -0.88 -11.96
C VAL A 204 -15.99 -2.21 -12.21
N SER A 205 -15.30 -3.32 -11.97
CA SER A 205 -15.83 -4.66 -12.16
C SER A 205 -16.34 -5.28 -10.85
N ARG A 206 -17.21 -6.27 -11.01
CA ARG A 206 -17.65 -7.08 -9.88
C ARG A 206 -16.48 -7.90 -9.32
N GLU A 207 -15.72 -8.53 -10.20
CA GLU A 207 -14.57 -9.36 -9.86
C GLU A 207 -13.51 -8.57 -9.07
N GLY A 208 -13.11 -7.39 -9.56
CA GLY A 208 -12.17 -6.50 -8.90
C GLY A 208 -12.67 -6.04 -7.53
N SER A 209 -13.96 -5.67 -7.45
CA SER A 209 -14.60 -5.24 -6.21
C SER A 209 -14.71 -6.37 -5.19
N GLU A 210 -15.20 -7.54 -5.59
CA GLU A 210 -15.39 -8.68 -4.69
C GLU A 210 -14.06 -9.22 -4.17
N ARG A 211 -13.00 -9.34 -4.99
CA ARG A 211 -11.70 -9.82 -4.54
C ARG A 211 -11.07 -8.89 -3.50
N LEU A 212 -11.19 -7.57 -3.69
CA LEU A 212 -10.72 -6.59 -2.70
C LEU A 212 -11.47 -6.71 -1.38
N VAL A 213 -12.81 -6.68 -1.44
CA VAL A 213 -13.66 -6.75 -0.24
C VAL A 213 -13.46 -8.08 0.50
N ARG A 214 -13.28 -9.19 -0.22
CA ARG A 214 -12.95 -10.49 0.38
C ARG A 214 -11.66 -10.43 1.20
N LYS A 215 -10.61 -9.81 0.68
CA LYS A 215 -9.34 -9.63 1.42
C LYS A 215 -9.54 -8.75 2.66
N ALA A 216 -10.33 -7.70 2.58
CA ALA A 216 -10.64 -6.84 3.73
C ALA A 216 -11.44 -7.57 4.82
N LEU A 217 -12.45 -8.36 4.44
CA LEU A 217 -13.23 -9.18 5.35
C LEU A 217 -12.38 -10.29 5.99
N GLN A 218 -11.55 -10.97 5.19
CA GLN A 218 -10.64 -12.00 5.70
C GLN A 218 -9.61 -11.39 6.66
N TYR A 219 -9.08 -10.21 6.36
CA TYR A 219 -8.20 -9.49 7.28
C TYR A 219 -8.89 -9.18 8.61
N ALA A 220 -10.15 -8.74 8.57
CA ALA A 220 -10.92 -8.49 9.78
C ALA A 220 -11.11 -9.76 10.62
N VAL A 221 -11.32 -10.91 9.99
CA VAL A 221 -11.36 -12.22 10.66
C VAL A 221 -10.01 -12.58 11.28
N ASP A 222 -8.94 -12.46 10.51
CA ASP A 222 -7.59 -12.92 10.92
C ASP A 222 -7.01 -12.09 12.06
N HIS A 223 -7.32 -10.78 12.10
CA HIS A 223 -6.81 -9.83 13.07
C HIS A 223 -7.84 -9.41 14.12
N ASP A 224 -8.99 -10.12 14.17
CA ASP A 224 -10.09 -9.86 15.12
C ASP A 224 -10.56 -8.39 15.15
N ARG A 225 -10.63 -7.77 13.94
CA ARG A 225 -11.08 -6.40 13.76
C ARG A 225 -12.60 -6.31 13.87
N LYS A 226 -13.14 -5.20 14.38
CA LYS A 226 -14.56 -5.05 14.74
C LYS A 226 -15.49 -4.70 13.57
N SER A 227 -14.95 -4.11 12.50
CA SER A 227 -15.78 -3.69 11.37
C SER A 227 -15.01 -3.57 10.06
N VAL A 228 -15.74 -3.74 8.94
CA VAL A 228 -15.29 -3.37 7.59
C VAL A 228 -16.24 -2.32 7.05
N THR A 229 -15.71 -1.15 6.67
CA THR A 229 -16.47 -0.05 6.09
C THR A 229 -16.20 0.05 4.60
N LEU A 230 -17.24 -0.09 3.78
CA LEU A 230 -17.20 0.13 2.34
C LEU A 230 -17.31 1.63 2.07
N VAL A 231 -16.21 2.28 1.69
CA VAL A 231 -16.19 3.72 1.41
C VAL A 231 -16.36 3.96 -0.09
N HIS A 232 -17.35 4.79 -0.45
CA HIS A 232 -17.77 4.98 -1.84
C HIS A 232 -18.46 6.33 -2.08
N LYS A 233 -18.62 6.73 -3.35
CA LYS A 233 -19.45 7.86 -3.79
C LYS A 233 -20.67 7.37 -4.60
N GLY A 234 -21.30 6.30 -4.17
CA GLY A 234 -22.36 5.58 -4.88
C GLY A 234 -23.68 6.34 -5.04
N ASN A 235 -23.92 7.41 -4.26
CA ASN A 235 -25.06 8.31 -4.46
C ASN A 235 -24.96 9.11 -5.77
N ILE A 236 -23.77 9.32 -6.30
CA ILE A 236 -23.48 9.98 -7.59
C ILE A 236 -23.13 8.96 -8.66
N MET A 237 -22.13 8.10 -8.40
CA MET A 237 -21.66 7.07 -9.33
C MET A 237 -22.33 5.72 -9.04
N LYS A 238 -23.63 5.64 -9.40
CA LYS A 238 -24.52 4.53 -8.99
C LYS A 238 -24.08 3.16 -9.52
N PHE A 239 -23.56 3.12 -10.76
CA PHE A 239 -23.25 1.86 -11.46
C PHE A 239 -21.76 1.47 -11.40
N THR A 240 -20.95 2.27 -10.73
CA THR A 240 -19.56 1.99 -10.43
C THR A 240 -19.37 1.90 -8.91
N GLU A 241 -19.25 2.99 -8.20
CA GLU A 241 -19.02 2.97 -6.75
C GLU A 241 -20.24 2.50 -5.94
N GLY A 242 -21.46 2.77 -6.41
CA GLY A 242 -22.67 2.18 -5.82
C GLY A 242 -22.72 0.67 -6.02
N ALA A 243 -22.32 0.20 -7.20
CA ALA A 243 -22.20 -1.22 -7.48
C ALA A 243 -21.11 -1.90 -6.62
N PHE A 244 -19.94 -1.27 -6.42
CA PHE A 244 -18.91 -1.73 -5.48
C PHE A 244 -19.49 -1.99 -4.09
N ARG A 245 -20.23 -1.02 -3.53
CA ARG A 245 -20.92 -1.19 -2.25
C ARG A 245 -21.86 -2.40 -2.24
N ASP A 246 -22.71 -2.49 -3.26
CA ASP A 246 -23.74 -3.52 -3.33
C ASP A 246 -23.14 -4.92 -3.49
N TRP A 247 -22.09 -5.06 -4.31
CA TRP A 247 -21.32 -6.30 -4.46
C TRP A 247 -20.59 -6.67 -3.16
N GLY A 248 -20.06 -5.67 -2.43
CA GLY A 248 -19.44 -5.90 -1.13
C GLY A 248 -20.41 -6.49 -0.10
N TYR A 249 -21.61 -5.96 0.00
CA TYR A 249 -22.67 -6.53 0.86
C TYR A 249 -23.11 -7.92 0.39
N ALA A 250 -23.29 -8.12 -0.91
CA ALA A 250 -23.65 -9.42 -1.47
C ALA A 250 -22.59 -10.48 -1.17
N LEU A 251 -21.31 -10.13 -1.30
CA LEU A 251 -20.19 -10.98 -0.95
C LEU A 251 -20.19 -11.37 0.53
N ALA A 252 -20.34 -10.38 1.43
CA ALA A 252 -20.34 -10.62 2.87
C ALA A 252 -21.45 -11.61 3.27
N LYS A 253 -22.64 -11.48 2.68
CA LYS A 253 -23.76 -12.41 2.89
C LYS A 253 -23.46 -13.81 2.33
N ARG A 254 -22.96 -13.88 1.10
CA ARG A 254 -22.73 -15.15 0.38
C ARG A 254 -21.59 -15.97 0.97
N GLU A 255 -20.45 -15.33 1.31
CA GLU A 255 -19.22 -16.05 1.67
C GLU A 255 -18.94 -16.05 3.16
N PHE A 256 -19.42 -15.03 3.90
CA PHE A 256 -19.18 -14.93 5.36
C PHE A 256 -20.44 -15.15 6.19
N GLY A 257 -21.58 -15.42 5.54
CA GLY A 257 -22.84 -15.66 6.24
C GLY A 257 -23.38 -14.44 6.97
N ALA A 258 -23.08 -13.22 6.46
CA ALA A 258 -23.49 -11.99 7.12
C ALA A 258 -25.02 -11.79 7.08
N GLU A 259 -25.60 -11.44 8.23
CA GLU A 259 -27.02 -11.17 8.41
C GLU A 259 -27.29 -9.66 8.52
N VAL A 260 -28.40 -9.21 7.97
CA VAL A 260 -28.78 -7.79 7.96
C VAL A 260 -29.05 -7.27 9.37
N ILE A 261 -28.57 -6.08 9.68
CA ILE A 261 -28.83 -5.39 10.94
C ILE A 261 -29.99 -4.40 10.75
N GLY A 262 -31.04 -4.53 11.54
CA GLY A 262 -32.20 -3.62 11.50
C GLY A 262 -32.86 -3.62 10.12
N SER A 263 -33.05 -2.42 9.53
CA SER A 263 -33.65 -2.26 8.20
C SER A 263 -32.67 -2.34 7.05
N GLY A 264 -31.39 -2.65 7.34
CA GLY A 264 -30.30 -2.71 6.33
C GLY A 264 -29.82 -1.32 5.87
N PRO A 265 -28.83 -1.23 4.97
CA PRO A 265 -28.13 -2.31 4.30
C PRO A 265 -27.01 -2.97 5.13
N TRP A 266 -26.66 -2.39 6.28
CA TRP A 266 -25.61 -2.91 7.15
C TRP A 266 -25.87 -4.37 7.53
N CYS A 267 -24.81 -5.14 7.64
CA CYS A 267 -24.90 -6.54 8.05
C CYS A 267 -23.72 -6.90 8.99
N GLN A 268 -23.81 -8.05 9.62
CA GLN A 268 -22.79 -8.55 10.54
C GLN A 268 -22.67 -10.06 10.45
N PHE A 269 -21.51 -10.56 10.82
CA PHE A 269 -21.26 -11.97 10.94
C PHE A 269 -20.34 -12.26 12.11
N LYS A 270 -20.37 -13.51 12.58
CA LYS A 270 -19.55 -13.95 13.70
C LYS A 270 -18.16 -14.36 13.20
N ASN A 271 -17.10 -13.79 13.79
CA ASN A 271 -15.74 -14.23 13.53
C ASN A 271 -15.59 -15.71 13.92
N PRO A 272 -15.26 -16.61 12.98
CA PRO A 272 -15.18 -18.05 13.27
C PRO A 272 -14.03 -18.42 14.22
N LYS A 273 -13.02 -17.55 14.39
CA LYS A 273 -11.86 -17.78 15.24
C LYS A 273 -12.09 -17.33 16.69
N THR A 274 -12.77 -16.20 16.89
CA THR A 274 -12.89 -15.56 18.21
C THR A 274 -14.31 -15.50 18.75
N GLY A 275 -15.30 -15.66 17.87
CA GLY A 275 -16.71 -15.54 18.23
C GLY A 275 -17.23 -14.09 18.30
N ARG A 276 -16.40 -13.07 18.13
CA ARG A 276 -16.82 -11.66 18.07
C ARG A 276 -17.61 -11.37 16.83
N MET A 277 -18.51 -10.38 16.92
CA MET A 277 -19.25 -9.88 15.76
C MET A 277 -18.38 -8.89 14.97
N ILE A 278 -18.35 -9.08 13.64
CA ILE A 278 -17.75 -8.15 12.68
C ILE A 278 -18.89 -7.47 11.92
N VAL A 279 -18.93 -6.14 11.99
CA VAL A 279 -19.94 -5.34 11.30
C VAL A 279 -19.43 -4.93 9.92
N VAL A 280 -20.23 -5.17 8.89
CA VAL A 280 -20.02 -4.65 7.53
C VAL A 280 -20.97 -3.48 7.31
N LYS A 281 -20.41 -2.31 7.06
CA LYS A 281 -21.17 -1.07 6.87
C LYS A 281 -20.63 -0.27 5.70
N ASP A 282 -21.31 0.79 5.31
CA ASP A 282 -20.84 1.68 4.26
C ASP A 282 -20.83 3.14 4.72
N CYS A 283 -20.04 3.94 4.01
CA CYS A 283 -19.98 5.37 4.22
C CYS A 283 -19.70 6.09 2.89
N ILE A 284 -20.41 7.18 2.64
CA ILE A 284 -20.12 8.06 1.50
C ILE A 284 -18.78 8.75 1.76
N CYS A 285 -17.89 8.79 0.77
CA CYS A 285 -16.48 9.15 0.92
C CYS A 285 -16.26 10.55 1.53
N ASP A 286 -17.00 11.56 1.12
CA ASP A 286 -16.93 12.90 1.71
C ASP A 286 -17.39 12.94 3.15
N ALA A 287 -18.45 12.18 3.50
CA ALA A 287 -18.86 12.00 4.89
C ALA A 287 -17.81 11.24 5.71
N PHE A 288 -17.19 10.21 5.11
CA PHE A 288 -16.11 9.47 5.75
C PHE A 288 -14.93 10.37 6.11
N LEU A 289 -14.46 11.23 5.20
CA LEU A 289 -13.37 12.18 5.47
C LEU A 289 -13.67 13.13 6.63
N GLN A 290 -14.94 13.52 6.81
CA GLN A 290 -15.37 14.29 7.96
C GLN A 290 -15.39 13.43 9.24
N GLN A 291 -15.99 12.24 9.17
CA GLN A 291 -16.25 11.40 10.34
C GLN A 291 -14.98 10.84 10.95
N VAL A 292 -13.95 10.54 10.16
CA VAL A 292 -12.65 10.08 10.70
C VAL A 292 -11.93 11.15 11.54
N LEU A 293 -12.30 12.43 11.40
CA LEU A 293 -11.83 13.50 12.27
C LEU A 293 -12.66 13.61 13.57
N LEU A 294 -13.97 13.36 13.48
CA LEU A 294 -14.92 13.54 14.58
C LEU A 294 -15.07 12.30 15.45
N ALA A 295 -15.08 11.12 14.84
CA ALA A 295 -15.31 9.84 15.50
C ALA A 295 -14.42 8.72 14.91
N PRO A 296 -13.07 8.86 14.95
CA PRO A 296 -12.16 7.89 14.35
C PRO A 296 -12.32 6.47 14.92
N ALA A 297 -12.71 6.35 16.20
CA ALA A 297 -12.93 5.08 16.86
C ALA A 297 -14.06 4.23 16.26
N ASP A 298 -14.92 4.81 15.44
CA ASP A 298 -16.03 4.09 14.79
C ASP A 298 -15.55 3.31 13.55
N TYR A 299 -14.34 3.55 13.08
CA TYR A 299 -13.78 2.97 11.87
C TYR A 299 -12.63 2.03 12.19
N ASP A 300 -12.48 0.98 11.37
CA ASP A 300 -11.49 -0.06 11.61
C ASP A 300 -10.84 -0.51 10.28
N VAL A 301 -11.39 -1.51 9.59
CA VAL A 301 -10.95 -1.87 8.25
C VAL A 301 -11.76 -1.10 7.22
N ILE A 302 -11.09 -0.49 6.25
CA ILE A 302 -11.70 0.32 5.20
C ILE A 302 -11.46 -0.37 3.86
N ALA A 303 -12.51 -0.65 3.11
CA ALA A 303 -12.40 -1.14 1.73
C ALA A 303 -12.95 -0.07 0.79
N THR A 304 -12.19 0.30 -0.24
CA THR A 304 -12.58 1.40 -1.13
C THR A 304 -11.93 1.29 -2.51
N MET A 305 -12.49 2.02 -3.47
CA MET A 305 -11.96 2.13 -4.82
C MET A 305 -10.62 2.86 -4.87
N ASN A 306 -9.95 2.77 -6.01
CA ASN A 306 -8.55 3.19 -6.16
C ASN A 306 -8.34 4.67 -5.82
N LEU A 307 -9.06 5.59 -6.46
CA LEU A 307 -8.92 7.02 -6.22
C LEU A 307 -9.27 7.42 -4.79
N ASN A 308 -10.41 6.96 -4.29
CA ASN A 308 -10.83 7.23 -2.91
C ASN A 308 -9.78 6.72 -1.92
N GLY A 309 -9.24 5.54 -2.14
CA GLY A 309 -8.21 4.94 -1.30
C GLY A 309 -6.91 5.72 -1.28
N ASP A 310 -6.54 6.35 -2.40
CA ASP A 310 -5.39 7.24 -2.46
C ASP A 310 -5.57 8.46 -1.56
N TYR A 311 -6.68 9.17 -1.73
CA TYR A 311 -6.98 10.37 -0.92
C TYR A 311 -7.14 10.05 0.56
N VAL A 312 -7.89 9.00 0.87
CA VAL A 312 -8.20 8.60 2.25
C VAL A 312 -6.95 8.18 3.01
N SER A 313 -6.05 7.41 2.40
CA SER A 313 -4.86 6.93 3.09
C SER A 313 -3.91 8.07 3.47
N ASP A 314 -3.72 9.06 2.59
CA ASP A 314 -2.86 10.21 2.87
C ASP A 314 -3.49 11.16 3.89
N ALA A 315 -4.81 11.38 3.80
CA ALA A 315 -5.54 12.17 4.78
C ALA A 315 -5.50 11.56 6.19
N LEU A 316 -5.57 10.23 6.29
CA LEU A 316 -5.45 9.51 7.55
C LEU A 316 -3.99 9.48 8.07
N ALA A 317 -3.01 9.30 7.18
CA ALA A 317 -1.60 9.37 7.56
C ALA A 317 -1.24 10.72 8.19
N ALA A 318 -1.79 11.82 7.67
CA ALA A 318 -1.59 13.16 8.24
C ALA A 318 -2.09 13.27 9.68
N GLN A 319 -3.14 12.53 10.07
CA GLN A 319 -3.67 12.55 11.43
C GLN A 319 -2.76 11.87 12.47
N VAL A 320 -1.86 11.00 12.03
CA VAL A 320 -0.97 10.22 12.91
C VAL A 320 0.51 10.58 12.78
N GLY A 321 0.85 11.65 12.06
CA GLY A 321 2.22 12.16 11.95
C GLY A 321 2.77 12.26 10.52
N GLY A 322 1.96 11.93 9.53
CA GLY A 322 2.29 12.08 8.11
C GLY A 322 2.80 10.81 7.43
N ILE A 323 3.02 10.94 6.12
CA ILE A 323 3.42 9.81 5.25
C ILE A 323 4.83 9.28 5.56
N GLY A 324 5.68 10.04 6.25
CA GLY A 324 7.03 9.60 6.66
C GLY A 324 7.06 8.42 7.65
N ILE A 325 5.93 8.11 8.28
CA ILE A 325 5.75 6.97 9.20
C ILE A 325 4.62 6.03 8.76
N ALA A 326 4.07 6.21 7.57
CA ALA A 326 2.97 5.39 7.05
C ALA A 326 3.51 4.24 6.18
N PRO A 327 3.30 2.97 6.57
CA PRO A 327 3.72 1.82 5.78
C PRO A 327 2.72 1.45 4.69
N GLY A 328 3.16 0.65 3.73
CA GLY A 328 2.31 0.14 2.67
C GLY A 328 2.75 -1.19 2.08
N ALA A 329 1.81 -1.86 1.43
CA ALA A 329 2.06 -3.05 0.63
C ALA A 329 1.09 -3.12 -0.55
N ASN A 330 1.54 -3.75 -1.64
CA ASN A 330 0.70 -4.11 -2.79
C ASN A 330 0.70 -5.62 -2.91
N LEU A 331 -0.49 -6.22 -2.91
CA LEU A 331 -0.66 -7.67 -2.78
C LEU A 331 -1.50 -8.24 -3.92
N SER A 332 -1.07 -9.38 -4.43
CA SER A 332 -1.91 -10.31 -5.20
C SER A 332 -2.20 -11.55 -4.35
N ASP A 333 -2.67 -12.63 -4.98
CA ASP A 333 -2.81 -13.91 -4.29
C ASP A 333 -1.45 -14.61 -4.06
N THR A 334 -0.43 -14.29 -4.86
CA THR A 334 0.86 -15.00 -4.83
C THR A 334 2.08 -14.10 -4.76
N VAL A 335 1.95 -12.81 -5.06
CA VAL A 335 3.05 -11.84 -5.04
C VAL A 335 2.71 -10.70 -4.08
N ALA A 336 3.69 -10.32 -3.27
CA ALA A 336 3.58 -9.19 -2.35
C ALA A 336 4.77 -8.24 -2.55
N ILE A 337 4.48 -6.94 -2.71
CA ILE A 337 5.50 -5.89 -2.77
C ILE A 337 5.23 -4.89 -1.65
N PHE A 338 6.19 -4.76 -0.75
CA PHE A 338 6.14 -3.79 0.35
C PHE A 338 6.82 -2.50 -0.07
N GLU A 339 6.23 -1.36 0.27
CA GLU A 339 6.75 -0.04 -0.11
C GLU A 339 6.34 1.03 0.88
N ALA A 340 7.15 2.10 0.98
CA ALA A 340 6.75 3.32 1.66
C ALA A 340 5.62 4.04 0.90
N THR A 341 4.87 4.89 1.61
CA THR A 341 3.78 5.68 1.02
C THR A 341 4.23 7.06 0.54
N HIS A 342 5.44 7.51 0.94
CA HIS A 342 6.02 8.78 0.49
C HIS A 342 6.62 8.69 -0.92
N GLY A 343 6.94 9.85 -1.51
CA GLY A 343 7.61 9.95 -2.81
C GLY A 343 9.14 9.86 -2.75
N THR A 344 9.81 10.23 -3.85
CA THR A 344 11.26 10.14 -4.03
C THR A 344 12.06 11.29 -3.42
N GLY A 345 11.44 12.46 -3.16
CA GLY A 345 12.03 13.64 -2.54
C GLY A 345 13.43 14.02 -3.01
N PRO A 346 13.65 14.28 -4.30
CA PRO A 346 14.99 14.46 -4.88
C PRO A 346 15.78 15.61 -4.25
N ALA A 347 15.09 16.60 -3.67
CA ALA A 347 15.72 17.75 -3.02
C ALA A 347 16.55 17.40 -1.77
N ILE A 348 16.31 16.24 -1.15
CA ILE A 348 17.02 15.77 0.06
C ILE A 348 17.86 14.53 -0.17
N ALA A 349 17.96 14.06 -1.42
CA ALA A 349 18.80 12.91 -1.79
C ALA A 349 20.28 13.14 -1.44
N GLY A 350 20.92 12.13 -0.85
CA GLY A 350 22.33 12.16 -0.44
C GLY A 350 22.63 13.04 0.80
N LYS A 351 21.61 13.61 1.45
CA LYS A 351 21.80 14.46 2.63
C LYS A 351 21.71 13.70 3.95
N ASN A 352 21.33 12.43 3.92
CA ASN A 352 21.18 11.59 5.10
C ASN A 352 20.23 12.17 6.18
N ILE A 353 19.18 12.87 5.76
CA ILE A 353 18.20 13.52 6.66
C ILE A 353 16.78 12.97 6.56
N ALA A 354 16.53 12.11 5.57
CA ALA A 354 15.21 11.54 5.34
C ALA A 354 14.77 10.62 6.49
N ASN A 355 13.46 10.60 6.76
CA ASN A 355 12.87 9.71 7.76
C ASN A 355 12.76 8.28 7.21
N PRO A 356 13.41 7.28 7.82
CA PRO A 356 13.37 5.90 7.33
C PRO A 356 12.17 5.10 7.87
N CYS A 357 11.32 5.68 8.73
CA CYS A 357 10.28 4.94 9.44
C CYS A 357 9.26 4.29 8.51
N SER A 358 8.81 4.96 7.45
CA SER A 358 7.83 4.38 6.52
C SER A 358 8.38 3.11 5.84
N GLU A 359 9.64 3.13 5.39
CA GLU A 359 10.33 1.96 4.83
C GLU A 359 10.53 0.84 5.87
N ILE A 360 10.94 1.21 7.09
CA ILE A 360 11.17 0.26 8.19
C ILE A 360 9.85 -0.40 8.62
N LEU A 361 8.77 0.36 8.74
CA LEU A 361 7.45 -0.17 9.09
C LEU A 361 6.83 -0.98 7.94
N SER A 362 7.09 -0.63 6.68
CA SER A 362 6.71 -1.47 5.54
C SER A 362 7.46 -2.81 5.55
N ALA A 363 8.75 -2.79 5.95
CA ALA A 363 9.51 -4.02 6.14
C ALA A 363 9.04 -4.83 7.35
N GLN A 364 8.56 -4.19 8.40
CA GLN A 364 7.87 -4.86 9.51
C GLN A 364 6.62 -5.60 9.03
N MET A 365 5.81 -4.97 8.16
CA MET A 365 4.67 -5.66 7.51
C MET A 365 5.13 -6.85 6.66
N MET A 366 6.24 -6.71 5.93
CA MET A 366 6.82 -7.80 5.14
C MET A 366 7.20 -9.00 6.04
N LEU A 367 7.84 -8.75 7.18
CA LEU A 367 8.18 -9.81 8.13
C LEU A 367 6.94 -10.52 8.68
N ARG A 368 5.86 -9.78 8.98
CA ARG A 368 4.57 -10.40 9.36
C ARG A 368 3.99 -11.26 8.25
N HIS A 369 4.07 -10.79 7.01
CA HIS A 369 3.62 -11.56 5.84
C HIS A 369 4.40 -12.86 5.64
N LEU A 370 5.70 -12.86 6.00
CA LEU A 370 6.54 -14.07 6.03
C LEU A 370 6.26 -14.99 7.24
N GLY A 371 5.41 -14.58 8.18
CA GLY A 371 5.20 -15.29 9.44
C GLY A 371 6.33 -15.13 10.46
N TRP A 372 7.19 -14.12 10.28
CA TRP A 372 8.32 -13.82 11.18
C TRP A 372 7.95 -12.74 12.19
N ASN A 373 6.94 -13.07 13.01
CA ASN A 373 6.27 -12.13 13.90
C ASN A 373 7.19 -11.59 14.99
N GLU A 374 8.10 -12.39 15.53
CA GLU A 374 9.01 -11.98 16.61
C GLU A 374 9.95 -10.86 16.13
N ALA A 375 10.50 -10.98 14.92
CA ALA A 375 11.34 -9.92 14.34
C ALA A 375 10.51 -8.67 14.01
N ALA A 376 9.28 -8.84 13.53
CA ALA A 376 8.36 -7.74 13.26
C ALA A 376 8.00 -6.98 14.56
N ASP A 377 7.77 -7.69 15.67
CA ASP A 377 7.46 -7.10 16.97
C ASP A 377 8.63 -6.29 17.54
N LEU A 378 9.87 -6.75 17.33
CA LEU A 378 11.06 -5.99 17.72
C LEU A 378 11.13 -4.64 17.01
N ILE A 379 10.95 -4.63 15.68
CA ILE A 379 10.96 -3.40 14.89
C ILE A 379 9.86 -2.45 15.35
N GLU A 380 8.64 -2.94 15.51
CA GLU A 380 7.49 -2.14 15.90
C GLU A 380 7.68 -1.49 17.27
N LYS A 381 8.12 -2.25 18.27
CA LYS A 381 8.43 -1.76 19.62
C LYS A 381 9.59 -0.77 19.61
N GLY A 382 10.62 -1.06 18.82
CA GLY A 382 11.77 -0.18 18.65
C GLY A 382 11.40 1.18 18.06
N VAL A 383 10.64 1.20 16.96
CA VAL A 383 10.16 2.45 16.34
C VAL A 383 9.27 3.24 17.31
N ALA A 384 8.35 2.58 18.02
CA ALA A 384 7.52 3.21 19.03
C ALA A 384 8.36 3.85 20.14
N ALA A 385 9.39 3.17 20.62
CA ALA A 385 10.29 3.67 21.65
C ALA A 385 11.15 4.85 21.15
N MET A 386 11.62 4.84 19.91
CA MET A 386 12.34 5.96 19.29
C MET A 386 11.47 7.22 19.25
N ILE A 387 10.25 7.11 18.72
CA ILE A 387 9.31 8.22 18.60
C ILE A 387 8.96 8.76 19.99
N ALA A 388 8.59 7.89 20.93
CA ALA A 388 8.23 8.29 22.30
C ALA A 388 9.36 8.98 23.06
N SER A 389 10.62 8.68 22.72
CA SER A 389 11.79 9.33 23.33
C SER A 389 12.15 10.68 22.69
N GLY A 390 11.43 11.12 21.66
CA GLY A 390 11.73 12.35 20.91
C GLY A 390 13.03 12.29 20.11
N ARG A 391 13.61 11.10 19.89
CA ARG A 391 14.83 10.89 19.10
C ARG A 391 14.43 10.50 17.67
N VAL A 392 14.27 11.51 16.84
CA VAL A 392 13.60 11.39 15.53
C VAL A 392 14.34 12.20 14.46
N THR A 393 13.97 12.01 13.19
CA THR A 393 14.51 12.78 12.08
C THR A 393 13.94 14.19 12.01
N ALA A 394 14.54 15.05 11.21
CA ALA A 394 14.27 16.50 11.16
C ALA A 394 12.80 16.86 10.92
N ASP A 395 12.08 16.06 10.13
CA ASP A 395 10.66 16.24 9.82
C ASP A 395 9.76 16.17 11.05
N LEU A 396 9.99 15.18 11.93
CA LEU A 396 9.26 15.05 13.20
C LEU A 396 9.83 15.96 14.29
N ALA A 397 11.16 16.11 14.33
CA ALA A 397 11.81 16.95 15.34
C ALA A 397 11.39 18.42 15.26
N ALA A 398 11.12 18.94 14.06
CA ALA A 398 10.63 20.29 13.86
C ALA A 398 9.26 20.57 14.51
N LEU A 399 8.51 19.53 14.84
CA LEU A 399 7.14 19.60 15.38
C LEU A 399 7.05 19.13 16.85
N VAL A 400 8.15 18.67 17.45
CA VAL A 400 8.18 18.13 18.81
C VAL A 400 9.16 18.95 19.66
N GLU A 401 8.66 19.61 20.69
CA GLU A 401 9.48 20.38 21.62
C GLU A 401 10.49 19.47 22.36
N GLY A 402 11.75 19.90 22.39
CA GLY A 402 12.82 19.15 23.06
C GLY A 402 13.30 17.91 22.32
N ALA A 403 12.85 17.68 21.10
CA ALA A 403 13.29 16.54 20.29
C ALA A 403 14.78 16.63 19.95
N VAL A 404 15.43 15.46 19.87
CA VAL A 404 16.80 15.31 19.38
C VAL A 404 16.74 14.89 17.92
N THR A 405 17.25 15.75 17.05
CA THR A 405 17.28 15.48 15.62
C THR A 405 18.38 14.47 15.27
N LEU A 406 17.99 13.38 14.64
CA LEU A 406 18.90 12.36 14.14
C LEU A 406 19.01 12.43 12.61
N THR A 407 20.16 11.97 12.08
CA THR A 407 20.29 11.64 10.66
C THR A 407 19.53 10.36 10.34
N CYS A 408 19.30 10.07 9.07
CA CYS A 408 18.67 8.81 8.63
C CYS A 408 19.44 7.58 9.16
N SER A 409 20.76 7.55 8.94
CA SER A 409 21.60 6.46 9.42
C SER A 409 21.68 6.41 10.95
N GLY A 410 21.78 7.57 11.61
CA GLY A 410 21.78 7.66 13.09
C GLY A 410 20.49 7.13 13.71
N PHE A 411 19.34 7.40 13.09
CA PHE A 411 18.06 6.82 13.52
C PHE A 411 18.09 5.29 13.44
N GLY A 412 18.60 4.74 12.33
CA GLY A 412 18.73 3.30 12.16
C GLY A 412 19.65 2.64 13.18
N ASP A 413 20.81 3.26 13.47
CA ASP A 413 21.78 2.75 14.44
C ASP A 413 21.20 2.75 15.87
N GLU A 414 20.51 3.82 16.26
CA GLU A 414 19.86 3.88 17.59
C GLU A 414 18.67 2.92 17.70
N LEU A 415 17.90 2.76 16.62
CA LEU A 415 16.83 1.78 16.56
C LEU A 415 17.35 0.37 16.79
N ILE A 416 18.46 -0.01 16.11
CA ILE A 416 19.09 -1.32 16.28
C ILE A 416 19.53 -1.55 17.73
N ALA A 417 20.04 -0.52 18.38
CA ALA A 417 20.42 -0.61 19.79
C ALA A 417 19.24 -0.81 20.75
N LYS A 418 18.00 -0.49 20.30
CA LYS A 418 16.76 -0.67 21.06
C LYS A 418 15.98 -1.95 20.72
N LEU A 419 16.35 -2.67 19.64
CA LEU A 419 15.76 -3.97 19.34
C LEU A 419 16.09 -4.97 20.45
#